data_195ca13f28749bc5cc6d41b085c5ff4f
#
_entry.id   195ca13f28749bc5cc6d41b085c5ff4f
#
_cell.length_a   1.000
_cell.length_b   1.000
_cell.length_c   1.000
_cell.angle_alpha   90.00
_cell.angle_beta   90.00
_cell.angle_gamma   90.00
#
_symmetry.space_group_name_H-M   'P 1'
#
loop_
_entity.id
_entity.type
_entity.pdbx_description
1 polymer ?
#
loop_
_entity_poly.entity_id
_entity_poly.type
_entity_poly.pdbx_seq_one_letter_code
_entity_poly.pdbx_strand_id
1 'polypeptide(L)'
;MTLDELLDEIFCEFGYFEEKNHSIYFEGADGAEKIRRLLISYDENPPRKMLDSTITRIRNFEKETIRDVEGDQIPKEKMLIFELADKTRIAVRGSGTEPKIKYYLFGARLPSNGKLSREELTRARAEIGQKLDTLWDWLREDAEQRVADSTE
;
A
#
# COMPACT_ATOMS: atom_id res chain seq x y z
N MET A 1 -14.54 -18.47 -24.59
CA MET A 1 -13.58 -17.71 -23.76
C MET A 1 -13.96 -17.84 -22.31
N THR A 2 -13.01 -18.23 -21.45
CA THR A 2 -13.22 -18.28 -20.01
C THR A 2 -13.06 -16.89 -19.39
N LEU A 3 -13.50 -16.72 -18.14
CA LEU A 3 -13.33 -15.49 -17.39
C LEU A 3 -11.83 -15.18 -17.20
N ASP A 4 -11.01 -16.20 -16.92
CA ASP A 4 -9.57 -16.05 -16.76
C ASP A 4 -8.90 -15.58 -18.05
N GLU A 5 -9.30 -16.10 -19.19
CA GLU A 5 -8.80 -15.66 -20.50
C GLU A 5 -9.17 -14.21 -20.80
N LEU A 6 -10.39 -13.80 -20.47
CA LEU A 6 -10.83 -12.43 -20.62
C LEU A 6 -10.02 -11.49 -19.73
N LEU A 7 -9.79 -11.87 -18.49
CA LEU A 7 -8.99 -11.10 -17.55
C LEU A 7 -7.55 -10.94 -18.06
N ASP A 8 -6.95 -12.01 -18.57
CA ASP A 8 -5.61 -11.97 -19.15
C ASP A 8 -5.53 -11.00 -20.35
N GLU A 9 -6.56 -10.96 -21.20
CA GLU A 9 -6.62 -9.99 -22.30
C GLU A 9 -6.68 -8.56 -21.80
N ILE A 10 -7.46 -8.31 -20.74
CA ILE A 10 -7.56 -6.98 -20.13
C ILE A 10 -6.19 -6.57 -19.56
N PHE A 11 -5.52 -7.47 -18.85
CA PHE A 11 -4.18 -7.20 -18.33
C PHE A 11 -3.15 -6.95 -19.44
N CYS A 12 -3.22 -7.68 -20.53
CA CYS A 12 -2.32 -7.45 -21.67
C CYS A 12 -2.54 -6.07 -22.29
N GLU A 13 -3.78 -5.62 -22.37
CA GLU A 13 -4.12 -4.34 -22.99
C GLU A 13 -3.82 -3.14 -22.10
N PHE A 14 -4.17 -3.20 -20.81
CA PHE A 14 -4.10 -2.05 -19.89
C PHE A 14 -2.96 -2.11 -18.87
N GLY A 15 -2.36 -3.27 -18.70
CA GLY A 15 -1.33 -3.52 -17.70
C GLY A 15 -1.77 -4.50 -16.64
N TYR A 16 -0.81 -5.06 -15.91
CA TYR A 16 -1.08 -5.97 -14.80
C TYR A 16 -1.16 -5.20 -13.49
N PHE A 17 -2.21 -5.47 -12.73
CA PHE A 17 -2.46 -4.83 -11.43
C PHE A 17 -2.73 -5.91 -10.40
N GLU A 18 -2.09 -5.78 -9.23
CA GLU A 18 -2.28 -6.71 -8.12
C GLU A 18 -2.42 -5.94 -6.82
N GLU A 19 -3.31 -6.40 -5.96
CA GLU A 19 -3.51 -5.87 -4.62
C GLU A 19 -3.32 -6.98 -3.60
N LYS A 20 -2.58 -6.68 -2.52
CA LYS A 20 -2.47 -7.58 -1.37
C LYS A 20 -2.79 -6.80 -0.11
N ASN A 21 -3.59 -7.40 0.75
CA ASN A 21 -4.07 -6.80 1.99
C ASN A 21 -3.52 -7.56 3.18
N HIS A 22 -3.01 -6.83 4.16
CA HIS A 22 -2.46 -7.40 5.39
C HIS A 22 -2.88 -6.56 6.58
N SER A 23 -2.84 -7.16 7.76
CA SER A 23 -3.13 -6.47 9.02
C SER A 23 -2.12 -6.86 10.09
N ILE A 24 -1.82 -5.91 10.98
CA ILE A 24 -1.07 -6.18 12.19
C ILE A 24 -1.99 -5.90 13.37
N TYR A 25 -2.12 -6.87 14.27
CA TYR A 25 -2.90 -6.72 15.49
C TYR A 25 -1.97 -6.36 16.65
N PHE A 26 -2.37 -5.37 17.42
CA PHE A 26 -1.67 -4.99 18.66
C PHE A 26 -2.57 -5.34 19.82
N GLU A 27 -2.35 -6.52 20.41
CA GLU A 27 -3.11 -7.00 21.54
C GLU A 27 -2.78 -6.24 22.82
N GLY A 28 -3.72 -6.23 23.76
CA GLY A 28 -3.56 -5.58 25.04
C GLY A 28 -4.27 -4.23 25.15
N ALA A 29 -4.26 -3.67 26.34
CA ALA A 29 -4.97 -2.43 26.65
C ALA A 29 -4.41 -1.21 25.94
N ASP A 30 -3.13 -1.26 25.54
CA ASP A 30 -2.43 -0.17 24.86
C ASP A 30 -2.38 -0.32 23.33
N GLY A 31 -3.09 -1.29 22.76
CA GLY A 31 -3.08 -1.57 21.34
C GLY A 31 -3.47 -0.37 20.47
N ALA A 32 -4.55 0.33 20.81
CA ALA A 32 -5.01 1.51 20.08
C ALA A 32 -3.96 2.64 20.12
N GLU A 33 -3.30 2.82 21.26
CA GLU A 33 -2.25 3.84 21.40
C GLU A 33 -1.01 3.50 20.56
N LYS A 34 -0.65 2.24 20.49
CA LYS A 34 0.46 1.78 19.63
C LYS A 34 0.17 2.09 18.15
N ILE A 35 -1.05 1.84 17.71
CA ILE A 35 -1.48 2.15 16.34
C ILE A 35 -1.42 3.66 16.08
N ARG A 36 -1.91 4.46 17.01
CA ARG A 36 -1.87 5.92 16.90
C ARG A 36 -0.43 6.42 16.76
N ARG A 37 0.46 5.95 17.60
CA ARG A 37 1.88 6.32 17.55
C ARG A 37 2.55 5.85 16.27
N LEU A 38 2.21 4.68 15.78
CA LEU A 38 2.73 4.16 14.52
C LEU A 38 2.34 5.05 13.34
N LEU A 39 1.07 5.45 13.26
CA LEU A 39 0.61 6.35 12.21
C LEU A 39 1.28 7.72 12.28
N ILE A 40 1.47 8.26 13.49
CA ILE A 40 2.21 9.51 13.71
C ILE A 40 3.67 9.36 13.27
N SER A 41 4.30 8.23 13.61
CA SER A 41 5.68 7.94 13.21
C SER A 41 5.85 7.93 11.70
N TYR A 42 4.91 7.37 10.96
CA TYR A 42 4.94 7.39 9.50
C TYR A 42 4.82 8.81 8.93
N ASP A 43 4.02 9.66 9.56
CA ASP A 43 3.82 11.03 9.12
C ASP A 43 5.02 11.94 9.45
N GLU A 44 5.55 11.81 10.67
CA GLU A 44 6.64 12.67 11.15
C GLU A 44 8.03 12.21 10.69
N ASN A 45 8.23 10.89 10.63
CA ASN A 45 9.51 10.28 10.27
C ASN A 45 9.32 9.19 9.23
N PRO A 46 8.82 9.54 8.03
CA PRO A 46 8.60 8.54 6.99
C PRO A 46 9.93 7.95 6.51
N PRO A 47 9.91 6.70 6.03
CA PRO A 47 11.09 6.14 5.39
C PRO A 47 11.37 6.90 4.08
N ARG A 48 12.62 6.99 3.68
CA ARG A 48 12.99 7.64 2.42
C ARG A 48 12.74 6.73 1.22
N LYS A 49 12.86 5.45 1.43
CA LYS A 49 12.63 4.42 0.43
C LYS A 49 12.10 3.16 1.10
N MET A 50 11.43 2.34 0.33
CA MET A 50 10.99 1.02 0.73
C MET A 50 11.64 0.02 -0.22
N LEU A 51 12.40 -0.95 0.31
CA LEU A 51 13.28 -1.80 -0.48
C LEU A 51 14.19 -0.91 -1.33
N ASP A 52 14.20 -1.09 -2.65
CA ASP A 52 15.04 -0.32 -3.57
C ASP A 52 14.33 0.88 -4.21
N SER A 53 13.07 1.12 -3.85
CA SER A 53 12.27 2.14 -4.48
C SER A 53 12.10 3.37 -3.61
N THR A 54 12.38 4.54 -4.17
CA THR A 54 12.26 5.82 -3.47
C THR A 54 10.79 6.21 -3.32
N ILE A 55 10.43 6.77 -2.18
CA ILE A 55 9.11 7.34 -1.96
C ILE A 55 9.05 8.69 -2.66
N THR A 56 8.12 8.84 -3.60
CA THR A 56 7.96 10.07 -4.39
C THR A 56 6.90 10.98 -3.82
N ARG A 57 5.93 10.43 -3.08
CA ARG A 57 4.84 11.20 -2.50
C ARG A 57 4.26 10.47 -1.30
N ILE A 58 3.89 11.26 -0.28
CA ILE A 58 3.15 10.77 0.89
C ILE A 58 1.90 11.63 1.01
N ARG A 59 0.74 10.99 1.08
CA ARG A 59 -0.54 11.66 1.25
C ARG A 59 -1.11 11.31 2.62
N ASN A 60 -1.46 12.31 3.39
CA ASN A 60 -2.11 12.15 4.69
C ASN A 60 -3.55 12.65 4.60
N PHE A 61 -4.51 11.73 4.56
CA PHE A 61 -5.93 12.05 4.40
C PHE A 61 -6.56 12.69 5.63
N GLU A 62 -5.90 12.65 6.77
CA GLU A 62 -6.34 13.38 7.96
C GLU A 62 -6.04 14.87 7.83
N LYS A 63 -4.96 15.24 7.12
CA LYS A 63 -4.50 16.61 6.94
C LYS A 63 -4.96 17.25 5.63
N GLU A 64 -5.14 16.44 4.57
CA GLU A 64 -5.53 16.92 3.25
C GLU A 64 -7.04 17.17 3.16
N THR A 65 -7.43 18.24 2.48
CA THR A 65 -8.81 18.45 2.05
C THR A 65 -8.95 17.87 0.64
N ILE A 66 -9.75 16.83 0.50
CA ILE A 66 -9.99 16.15 -0.77
C ILE A 66 -11.45 16.39 -1.17
N ARG A 67 -11.66 16.75 -2.43
CA ARG A 67 -13.00 16.93 -2.98
C ARG A 67 -13.28 15.85 -4.02
N ASP A 68 -14.52 15.40 -4.07
CA ASP A 68 -14.97 14.45 -5.09
C ASP A 68 -15.21 15.15 -6.43
N VAL A 69 -15.69 14.41 -7.42
CA VAL A 69 -15.95 14.94 -8.78
C VAL A 69 -17.06 16.00 -8.80
N GLU A 70 -17.93 16.02 -7.79
CA GLU A 70 -19.01 17.00 -7.66
C GLU A 70 -18.59 18.22 -6.85
N GLY A 71 -17.38 18.21 -6.31
CA GLY A 71 -16.83 19.30 -5.52
C GLY A 71 -17.10 19.19 -4.02
N ASP A 72 -17.76 18.13 -3.57
CA ASP A 72 -18.03 17.92 -2.15
C ASP A 72 -16.79 17.41 -1.42
N GLN A 73 -16.59 17.90 -0.20
CA GLN A 73 -15.45 17.50 0.61
C GLN A 73 -15.60 16.05 1.07
N ILE A 74 -14.59 15.22 0.78
CA ILE A 74 -14.52 13.85 1.28
C ILE A 74 -14.16 13.90 2.77
N PRO A 75 -14.86 13.16 3.63
CA PRO A 75 -14.54 13.11 5.07
C PRO A 75 -13.09 12.72 5.31
N LYS A 76 -12.46 13.34 6.30
CA LYS A 76 -11.09 13.03 6.67
C LYS A 76 -11.01 11.68 7.34
N GLU A 77 -10.01 10.89 6.95
CA GLU A 77 -9.75 9.58 7.53
C GLU A 77 -8.30 9.50 8.00
N LYS A 78 -8.05 8.68 9.01
CA LYS A 78 -6.69 8.39 9.49
C LYS A 78 -6.04 7.37 8.55
N MET A 79 -5.67 7.85 7.37
CA MET A 79 -5.07 7.05 6.32
C MET A 79 -3.88 7.77 5.71
N LEU A 80 -2.82 7.01 5.46
CA LEU A 80 -1.64 7.48 4.75
C LEU A 80 -1.48 6.66 3.48
N ILE A 81 -1.08 7.31 2.39
CA ILE A 81 -0.70 6.61 1.16
C ILE A 81 0.72 6.99 0.80
N PHE A 82 1.57 5.98 0.63
CA PHE A 82 2.93 6.12 0.12
C PHE A 82 2.95 5.75 -1.35
N GLU A 83 3.45 6.65 -2.18
CA GLU A 83 3.64 6.38 -3.61
C GLU A 83 5.13 6.21 -3.89
N LEU A 84 5.49 5.10 -4.53
CA LEU A 84 6.87 4.78 -4.85
C LEU A 84 7.19 5.11 -6.31
N ALA A 85 8.47 5.31 -6.60
CA ALA A 85 8.95 5.65 -7.94
C ALA A 85 8.59 4.61 -9.00
N ASP A 86 8.46 3.34 -8.62
CA ASP A 86 8.13 2.23 -9.51
C ASP A 86 6.61 1.98 -9.65
N LYS A 87 5.78 2.93 -9.24
CA LYS A 87 4.31 2.88 -9.27
C LYS A 87 3.66 2.00 -8.21
N THR A 88 4.42 1.41 -7.29
CA THR A 88 3.87 0.71 -6.15
C THR A 88 3.24 1.72 -5.20
N ARG A 89 2.11 1.38 -4.60
CA ARG A 89 1.43 2.22 -3.61
C ARG A 89 1.14 1.39 -2.37
N ILE A 90 1.26 2.02 -1.23
CA ILE A 90 0.93 1.42 0.05
C ILE A 90 -0.04 2.34 0.78
N ALA A 91 -1.25 1.87 1.03
CA ALA A 91 -2.20 2.58 1.89
C ALA A 91 -2.17 1.96 3.28
N VAL A 92 -2.12 2.80 4.30
CA VAL A 92 -2.04 2.39 5.71
C VAL A 92 -3.16 3.08 6.46
N ARG A 93 -4.01 2.31 7.15
CA ARG A 93 -5.10 2.87 7.96
C ARG A 93 -5.32 2.07 9.23
N GLY A 94 -5.67 2.75 10.31
CA GLY A 94 -6.12 2.08 11.53
C GLY A 94 -7.55 1.56 11.36
N SER A 95 -7.87 0.42 11.98
CA SER A 95 -9.23 -0.04 12.08
C SER A 95 -9.98 0.84 13.09
N GLY A 96 -11.21 1.21 12.78
CA GLY A 96 -12.05 1.98 13.71
C GLY A 96 -12.65 1.17 14.85
N THR A 97 -12.66 -0.16 14.73
CA THR A 97 -13.38 -1.05 15.66
C THR A 97 -12.48 -2.07 16.36
N GLU A 98 -11.29 -2.34 15.84
CA GLU A 98 -10.38 -3.35 16.37
C GLU A 98 -8.97 -2.78 16.53
N PRO A 99 -8.15 -3.32 17.46
CA PRO A 99 -6.78 -2.86 17.65
C PRO A 99 -5.85 -3.40 16.56
N LYS A 100 -6.13 -3.05 15.33
CA LYS A 100 -5.32 -3.45 14.18
C LYS A 100 -5.08 -2.30 13.23
N ILE A 101 -3.96 -2.38 12.52
CA ILE A 101 -3.63 -1.49 11.43
C ILE A 101 -3.67 -2.30 10.14
N LYS A 102 -4.25 -1.73 9.10
CA LYS A 102 -4.43 -2.37 7.81
C LYS A 102 -3.48 -1.78 6.79
N TYR A 103 -2.88 -2.65 5.99
CA TYR A 103 -1.99 -2.31 4.89
C TYR A 103 -2.56 -2.83 3.59
N TYR A 104 -2.68 -1.95 2.60
CA TYR A 104 -3.12 -2.29 1.26
C TYR A 104 -1.95 -2.01 0.32
N LEU A 105 -1.43 -3.06 -0.30
CA LEU A 105 -0.28 -2.97 -1.20
C LEU A 105 -0.74 -3.13 -2.63
N PHE A 106 -0.41 -2.17 -3.49
CA PHE A 106 -0.81 -2.15 -4.89
C PHE A 106 0.43 -2.16 -5.76
N GLY A 107 0.55 -3.17 -6.62
CA GLY A 107 1.61 -3.26 -7.61
C GLY A 107 1.06 -3.17 -9.02
N ALA A 108 1.86 -2.67 -9.95
CA ALA A 108 1.44 -2.52 -11.34
C ALA A 108 2.61 -2.72 -12.30
N ARG A 109 2.31 -3.29 -13.46
CA ARG A 109 3.22 -3.33 -14.60
C ARG A 109 2.46 -2.81 -15.82
N LEU A 110 2.81 -1.60 -16.25
CA LEU A 110 2.17 -0.98 -17.42
C LEU A 110 2.87 -1.42 -18.71
N PRO A 111 2.14 -1.51 -19.82
CA PRO A 111 2.76 -1.77 -21.12
C PRO A 111 3.69 -0.63 -21.50
N SER A 112 4.90 -0.95 -21.98
CA SER A 112 5.85 0.05 -22.44
C SER A 112 5.67 0.39 -23.92
N ASN A 113 5.18 -0.57 -24.74
CA ASN A 113 5.00 -0.42 -26.18
C ASN A 113 3.68 -1.05 -26.61
N GLY A 114 2.56 -0.36 -26.34
CA GLY A 114 1.25 -0.85 -26.71
C GLY A 114 0.67 -1.85 -25.72
N LYS A 115 0.80 -3.14 -25.98
CA LYS A 115 0.26 -4.20 -25.14
C LYS A 115 1.36 -5.04 -24.50
N LEU A 116 1.07 -5.63 -23.35
CA LEU A 116 1.93 -6.67 -22.78
C LEU A 116 1.74 -7.96 -23.61
N SER A 117 2.83 -8.66 -23.87
CA SER A 117 2.75 -10.02 -24.41
C SER A 117 2.30 -10.98 -23.31
N ARG A 118 1.89 -12.20 -23.70
CA ARG A 118 1.55 -13.23 -22.71
C ARG A 118 2.74 -13.61 -21.82
N GLU A 119 3.95 -13.60 -22.39
CA GLU A 119 5.17 -13.84 -21.63
C GLU A 119 5.45 -12.72 -20.64
N GLU A 120 5.28 -11.47 -21.07
CA GLU A 120 5.43 -10.31 -20.19
C GLU A 120 4.41 -10.32 -19.07
N LEU A 121 3.16 -10.71 -19.35
CA LEU A 121 2.13 -10.84 -18.33
C LEU A 121 2.48 -11.91 -17.30
N THR A 122 2.96 -13.07 -17.76
CA THR A 122 3.38 -14.16 -16.87
C THR A 122 4.50 -13.71 -15.95
N ARG A 123 5.50 -13.02 -16.48
CA ARG A 123 6.61 -12.45 -15.70
C ARG A 123 6.12 -11.39 -14.73
N ALA A 124 5.27 -10.48 -15.18
CA ALA A 124 4.72 -9.42 -14.33
C ALA A 124 3.97 -10.00 -13.13
N ARG A 125 3.15 -11.00 -13.38
CA ARG A 125 2.38 -11.67 -12.32
C ARG A 125 3.30 -12.27 -11.26
N ALA A 126 4.36 -12.95 -11.67
CA ALA A 126 5.35 -13.54 -10.76
C ALA A 126 6.16 -12.48 -10.03
N GLU A 127 6.70 -11.50 -10.75
CA GLU A 127 7.56 -10.46 -10.20
C GLU A 127 6.82 -9.51 -9.27
N ILE A 128 5.62 -9.06 -9.64
CA ILE A 128 4.81 -8.17 -8.80
C ILE A 128 4.34 -8.90 -7.54
N GLY A 129 3.90 -10.15 -7.67
CA GLY A 129 3.51 -10.96 -6.52
C GLY A 129 4.63 -11.12 -5.52
N GLN A 130 5.83 -11.48 -6.00
CA GLN A 130 7.02 -11.62 -5.16
C GLN A 130 7.42 -10.29 -4.52
N LYS A 131 7.37 -9.22 -5.28
CA LYS A 131 7.70 -7.88 -4.79
C LYS A 131 6.77 -7.46 -3.65
N LEU A 132 5.47 -7.65 -3.80
CA LEU A 132 4.52 -7.28 -2.75
C LEU A 132 4.69 -8.13 -1.49
N ASP A 133 5.04 -9.42 -1.62
CA ASP A 133 5.34 -10.27 -0.48
C ASP A 133 6.60 -9.80 0.26
N THR A 134 7.65 -9.48 -0.47
CA THR A 134 8.90 -8.96 0.10
C THR A 134 8.68 -7.59 0.75
N LEU A 135 7.89 -6.74 0.10
CA LEU A 135 7.53 -5.43 0.64
C LEU A 135 6.73 -5.55 1.94
N TRP A 136 5.81 -6.51 2.01
CA TRP A 136 5.06 -6.75 3.24
C TRP A 136 5.96 -7.18 4.40
N ASP A 137 6.90 -8.07 4.16
CA ASP A 137 7.86 -8.49 5.20
C ASP A 137 8.65 -7.29 5.73
N TRP A 138 9.11 -6.41 4.82
CA TRP A 138 9.81 -5.18 5.18
C TRP A 138 8.92 -4.24 6.00
N LEU A 139 7.69 -4.02 5.55
CA LEU A 139 6.74 -3.13 6.24
C LEU A 139 6.41 -3.62 7.65
N ARG A 140 6.23 -4.92 7.81
CA ARG A 140 5.94 -5.52 9.10
C ARG A 140 7.10 -5.32 10.07
N GLU A 141 8.32 -5.59 9.64
CA GLU A 141 9.52 -5.38 10.47
C GLU A 141 9.70 -3.92 10.83
N ASP A 142 9.54 -3.02 9.87
CA ASP A 142 9.62 -1.57 10.10
C ASP A 142 8.56 -1.10 11.10
N ALA A 143 7.34 -1.58 10.98
CA ALA A 143 6.26 -1.24 11.90
C ALA A 143 6.54 -1.73 13.33
N GLU A 144 6.99 -2.96 13.47
CA GLU A 144 7.34 -3.53 14.77
C GLU A 144 8.48 -2.75 15.44
N GLN A 145 9.48 -2.36 14.66
CA GLN A 145 10.60 -1.55 15.14
C GLN A 145 10.14 -0.16 15.59
N ARG A 146 9.28 0.50 14.84
CA ARG A 146 8.74 1.82 15.19
C ARG A 146 7.93 1.77 16.48
N VAL A 147 7.14 0.72 16.66
CA VAL A 147 6.36 0.53 17.90
C VAL A 147 7.28 0.27 19.09
N ALA A 148 8.32 -0.53 18.92
CA ALA A 148 9.31 -0.80 19.98
C ALA A 148 10.04 0.50 20.37
N ASP A 149 10.47 1.31 19.41
CA ASP A 149 11.16 2.58 19.66
C ASP A 149 10.27 3.60 20.38
N SER A 150 8.96 3.58 20.09
CA SER A 150 8.02 4.52 20.70
C SER A 150 7.66 4.22 22.16
N THR A 151 8.01 3.03 22.65
CA THR A 151 7.73 2.62 24.05
C THR A 151 8.90 2.87 25.01
N GLU A 152 10.02 3.34 24.50
CA GLU A 152 11.19 3.70 25.32
C GLU A 152 11.11 5.13 25.87
#